data_ce2492ba31a7398b7f90dc63f3258436
#
_entry.id   ce2492ba31a7398b7f90dc63f3258436
#
_cell.length_a   1.000
_cell.length_b   1.000
_cell.length_c   1.000
_cell.angle_alpha   90.00
_cell.angle_beta   90.00
_cell.angle_gamma   90.00
#
_symmetry.space_group_name_H-M   'P 1'
#
loop_
_entity.id
_entity.type
_entity.pdbx_description
1 polymer ?
#
loop_
_entity_poly.entity_id
_entity_poly.type
_entity_poly.pdbx_seq_one_letter_code
_entity_poly.pdbx_strand_id
1 'polypeptide(L)'
;VRDWTPPGPTVLALARRYWSFVFTGLLFLAFVVLNGGVAVGDGNRHPVGLYLPNVFFGLFVAGVCFVPLWGARLREAARLLRQPWVWAGLIGLAVAFAVGFRIDHPYNYIHGFLRNEILMWVNPSSLHRLVFFVPVALAALGLFATPLCQPRWLLYGASLLVLLPEWLVEQRYYLVAMTLFLLLRAPGSPRVERVQMAYGLGLSGILFYLVTHGFGDVRLL
;
A
#
# COMPACT_ATOMS: atom_id res chain seq x y z
N VAL A 1 26.06 32.26 -13.22
CA VAL A 1 24.76 32.35 -13.90
C VAL A 1 23.80 31.50 -13.06
N ARG A 2 22.89 32.14 -12.34
CA ARG A 2 21.81 31.43 -11.62
C ARG A 2 20.86 30.93 -12.69
N ASP A 3 20.73 29.60 -12.82
CA ASP A 3 19.73 28.99 -13.68
C ASP A 3 18.34 29.41 -13.15
N TRP A 4 17.69 30.26 -13.91
CA TRP A 4 16.33 30.70 -13.66
C TRP A 4 15.39 29.52 -13.93
N THR A 5 14.92 28.88 -12.85
CA THR A 5 13.82 27.91 -12.97
C THR A 5 12.51 28.70 -13.04
N PRO A 6 11.70 28.51 -14.10
CA PRO A 6 10.43 29.22 -14.20
C PRO A 6 9.56 28.88 -12.98
N PRO A 7 8.78 29.85 -12.47
CA PRO A 7 7.87 29.59 -11.36
C PRO A 7 6.95 28.45 -11.74
N GLY A 8 6.76 27.50 -10.82
CA GLY A 8 5.84 26.36 -11.02
C GLY A 8 4.45 26.84 -11.45
N PRO A 9 3.67 26.00 -12.12
CA PRO A 9 2.36 26.37 -12.60
C PRO A 9 1.52 26.91 -11.44
N THR A 10 0.86 28.06 -11.64
CA THR A 10 -0.07 28.61 -10.65
C THR A 10 -1.22 27.66 -10.40
N VAL A 11 -1.82 27.71 -9.19
CA VAL A 11 -3.02 26.90 -8.85
C VAL A 11 -4.13 27.02 -9.91
N LEU A 12 -4.30 28.23 -10.45
CA LEU A 12 -5.28 28.50 -11.53
C LEU A 12 -4.91 27.76 -12.84
N ALA A 13 -3.63 27.72 -13.19
CA ALA A 13 -3.18 26.99 -14.39
C ALA A 13 -3.37 25.47 -14.23
N LEU A 14 -3.10 24.94 -13.03
CA LEU A 14 -3.36 23.54 -12.70
C LEU A 14 -4.87 23.24 -12.73
N ALA A 15 -5.70 24.08 -12.13
CA ALA A 15 -7.15 23.91 -12.15
C ALA A 15 -7.73 23.94 -13.58
N ARG A 16 -7.23 24.83 -14.45
CA ARG A 16 -7.61 24.86 -15.87
C ARG A 16 -7.17 23.61 -16.63
N ARG A 17 -5.96 23.11 -16.36
CA ARG A 17 -5.43 21.91 -17.02
C ARG A 17 -6.17 20.64 -16.59
N TYR A 18 -6.60 20.60 -15.34
CA TYR A 18 -7.22 19.42 -14.71
C TYR A 18 -8.67 19.68 -14.31
N TRP A 19 -9.38 20.58 -15.00
CA TRP A 19 -10.74 21.01 -14.67
C TRP A 19 -11.73 19.84 -14.52
N SER A 20 -11.58 18.78 -15.34
CA SER A 20 -12.42 17.58 -15.25
C SER A 20 -12.26 16.85 -13.93
N PHE A 21 -11.03 16.75 -13.41
CA PHE A 21 -10.79 16.16 -12.08
C PHE A 21 -11.34 17.04 -10.97
N VAL A 22 -11.20 18.37 -11.10
CA VAL A 22 -11.79 19.33 -10.15
C VAL A 22 -13.32 19.19 -10.14
N PHE A 23 -13.94 19.13 -11.30
CA PHE A 23 -15.39 18.94 -11.43
C PHE A 23 -15.84 17.60 -10.84
N THR A 24 -15.19 16.50 -11.17
CA THR A 24 -15.48 15.18 -10.59
C THR A 24 -15.29 15.19 -9.07
N GLY A 25 -14.24 15.84 -8.57
CA GLY A 25 -14.02 15.99 -7.13
C GLY A 25 -15.14 16.77 -6.43
N LEU A 26 -15.63 17.84 -7.06
CA LEU A 26 -16.77 18.60 -6.55
C LEU A 26 -18.08 17.80 -6.56
N LEU A 27 -18.34 17.03 -7.62
CA LEU A 27 -19.49 16.11 -7.67
C LEU A 27 -19.40 15.05 -6.57
N PHE A 28 -18.22 14.49 -6.37
CA PHE A 28 -18.00 13.51 -5.30
C PHE A 28 -18.19 14.14 -3.92
N LEU A 29 -17.67 15.35 -3.70
CA LEU A 29 -17.88 16.07 -2.45
C LEU A 29 -19.37 16.36 -2.20
N ALA A 30 -20.08 16.80 -3.22
CA ALA A 30 -21.54 17.01 -3.14
C ALA A 30 -22.26 15.70 -2.79
N PHE A 31 -21.88 14.59 -3.43
CA PHE A 31 -22.40 13.27 -3.08
C PHE A 31 -22.15 12.94 -1.61
N VAL A 32 -20.91 13.10 -1.12
CA VAL A 32 -20.55 12.80 0.29
C VAL A 32 -21.38 13.63 1.26
N VAL A 33 -21.56 14.92 0.97
CA VAL A 33 -22.39 15.82 1.81
C VAL A 33 -23.87 15.40 1.79
N LEU A 34 -24.42 15.11 0.63
CA LEU A 34 -25.84 14.73 0.48
C LEU A 34 -26.13 13.33 1.06
N ASN A 35 -25.17 12.41 0.93
CA ASN A 35 -25.29 11.04 1.42
C ASN A 35 -24.95 10.91 2.93
N GLY A 36 -24.35 11.93 3.52
CA GLY A 36 -23.87 11.89 4.91
C GLY A 36 -22.63 11.02 5.12
N GLY A 37 -21.95 10.60 4.03
CA GLY A 37 -20.75 9.76 4.08
C GLY A 37 -20.28 9.31 2.72
N VAL A 38 -19.10 8.71 2.69
CA VAL A 38 -18.45 8.20 1.47
C VAL A 38 -19.08 6.87 1.01
N ALA A 39 -19.55 6.06 1.96
CA ALA A 39 -20.13 4.75 1.69
C ALA A 39 -21.63 4.83 1.40
N VAL A 40 -22.08 4.11 0.37
CA VAL A 40 -23.50 3.89 0.10
C VAL A 40 -23.97 2.68 0.91
N GLY A 41 -25.06 2.84 1.67
CA GLY A 41 -25.64 1.74 2.46
C GLY A 41 -25.18 1.73 3.91
N ASP A 42 -24.46 0.67 4.34
CA ASP A 42 -24.15 0.43 5.75
C ASP A 42 -22.97 1.28 6.28
N GLY A 43 -23.05 2.61 6.08
CA GLY A 43 -22.00 3.56 6.47
C GLY A 43 -21.61 3.49 7.95
N ASN A 44 -22.53 3.04 8.81
CA ASN A 44 -22.25 2.85 10.24
C ASN A 44 -21.23 1.73 10.53
N ARG A 45 -21.05 0.80 9.59
CA ARG A 45 -20.05 -0.28 9.68
C ARG A 45 -18.69 0.11 9.09
N HIS A 46 -18.58 1.27 8.48
CA HIS A 46 -17.35 1.79 7.88
C HIS A 46 -17.09 3.23 8.36
N PRO A 47 -16.91 3.42 9.68
CA PRO A 47 -16.63 4.75 10.20
C PRO A 47 -15.30 5.25 9.60
N VAL A 48 -15.30 6.51 9.17
CA VAL A 48 -14.08 7.16 8.71
C VAL A 48 -13.14 7.39 9.89
N GLY A 49 -11.89 6.96 9.76
CA GLY A 49 -10.90 7.07 10.81
C GLY A 49 -9.46 7.03 10.27
N LEU A 50 -8.50 6.91 11.16
CA LEU A 50 -7.10 6.70 10.81
C LEU A 50 -6.72 5.26 11.21
N TYR A 51 -6.72 4.37 10.23
CA TYR A 51 -6.50 2.95 10.43
C TYR A 51 -5.16 2.51 9.85
N LEU A 52 -4.17 2.29 10.70
CA LEU A 52 -2.83 1.85 10.30
C LEU A 52 -2.75 0.40 9.76
N PRO A 53 -3.63 -0.54 10.14
CA PRO A 53 -3.55 -1.92 9.66
C PRO A 53 -3.47 -2.05 8.13
N ASN A 54 -4.24 -1.26 7.38
CA ASN A 54 -4.19 -1.27 5.91
C ASN A 54 -2.85 -0.80 5.35
N VAL A 55 -2.21 0.18 5.98
CA VAL A 55 -0.88 0.65 5.56
C VAL A 55 0.15 -0.47 5.75
N PHE A 56 0.15 -1.13 6.90
CA PHE A 56 1.08 -2.22 7.18
C PHE A 56 0.81 -3.46 6.33
N PHE A 57 -0.46 -3.81 6.15
CA PHE A 57 -0.80 -4.94 5.29
C PHE A 57 -0.50 -4.65 3.82
N GLY A 58 -0.71 -3.41 3.36
CA GLY A 58 -0.32 -2.95 2.02
C GLY A 58 1.20 -3.03 1.81
N LEU A 59 2.00 -2.64 2.80
CA LEU A 59 3.45 -2.82 2.77
C LEU A 59 3.85 -4.31 2.75
N PHE A 60 3.18 -5.16 3.54
CA PHE A 60 3.40 -6.60 3.50
C PHE A 60 3.14 -7.17 2.10
N VAL A 61 1.99 -6.86 1.51
CA VAL A 61 1.64 -7.33 0.16
C VAL A 61 2.64 -6.79 -0.88
N ALA A 62 3.05 -5.53 -0.79
CA ALA A 62 4.11 -4.97 -1.64
C ALA A 62 5.44 -5.72 -1.45
N GLY A 63 5.78 -6.07 -0.19
CA GLY A 63 6.94 -6.87 0.17
C GLY A 63 6.97 -8.20 -0.55
N VAL A 64 5.82 -8.87 -0.63
CA VAL A 64 5.67 -10.15 -1.33
C VAL A 64 5.60 -9.97 -2.84
N CYS A 65 4.81 -9.03 -3.34
CA CYS A 65 4.57 -8.87 -4.79
C CYS A 65 5.79 -8.37 -5.56
N PHE A 66 6.69 -7.62 -4.93
CA PHE A 66 7.81 -6.96 -5.60
C PHE A 66 9.18 -7.50 -5.19
N VAL A 67 9.26 -8.76 -4.73
CA VAL A 67 10.52 -9.41 -4.32
C VAL A 67 11.63 -9.27 -5.37
N PRO A 68 11.42 -9.49 -6.68
CA PRO A 68 12.48 -9.31 -7.68
C PRO A 68 12.96 -7.86 -7.79
N LEU A 69 12.06 -6.88 -7.65
CA LEU A 69 12.43 -5.46 -7.66
C LEU A 69 13.29 -5.11 -6.43
N TRP A 70 12.91 -5.61 -5.24
CA TRP A 70 13.68 -5.41 -4.01
C TRP A 70 15.06 -6.09 -4.12
N GLY A 71 15.12 -7.31 -4.64
CA GLY A 71 16.36 -8.03 -4.90
C GLY A 71 17.33 -7.25 -5.79
N ALA A 72 16.80 -6.61 -6.84
CA ALA A 72 17.59 -5.77 -7.72
C ALA A 72 18.12 -4.49 -7.05
N ARG A 73 17.55 -4.09 -5.90
CA ARG A 73 17.90 -2.87 -5.13
C ARG A 73 18.61 -3.15 -3.80
N LEU A 74 19.08 -4.39 -3.58
CA LEU A 74 19.75 -4.76 -2.33
C LEU A 74 20.98 -3.91 -2.02
N ARG A 75 21.77 -3.52 -3.04
CA ARG A 75 22.96 -2.68 -2.85
C ARG A 75 22.59 -1.26 -2.38
N GLU A 76 21.54 -0.68 -2.97
CA GLU A 76 21.00 0.62 -2.59
C GLU A 76 20.40 0.57 -1.19
N ALA A 77 19.63 -0.47 -0.89
CA ALA A 77 19.08 -0.72 0.44
C ALA A 77 20.18 -0.86 1.51
N ALA A 78 21.25 -1.60 1.20
CA ALA A 78 22.41 -1.74 2.10
C ALA A 78 23.14 -0.40 2.33
N ARG A 79 23.21 0.47 1.31
CA ARG A 79 23.76 1.83 1.47
C ARG A 79 22.87 2.69 2.37
N LEU A 80 21.54 2.60 2.21
CA LEU A 80 20.58 3.31 3.05
C LEU A 80 20.71 2.91 4.51
N LEU A 81 20.89 1.63 4.82
CA LEU A 81 21.11 1.13 6.19
C LEU A 81 22.37 1.66 6.89
N ARG A 82 23.29 2.29 6.15
CA ARG A 82 24.43 3.01 6.75
C ARG A 82 24.06 4.41 7.28
N GLN A 83 22.85 4.87 6.98
CA GLN A 83 22.40 6.21 7.37
C GLN A 83 21.60 6.14 8.68
N PRO A 84 21.96 6.93 9.72
CA PRO A 84 21.26 6.88 11.01
C PRO A 84 19.75 7.20 10.92
N TRP A 85 19.36 8.11 10.03
CA TRP A 85 17.96 8.48 9.85
C TRP A 85 17.08 7.31 9.33
N VAL A 86 17.68 6.35 8.60
CA VAL A 86 16.96 5.16 8.13
C VAL A 86 16.59 4.25 9.30
N TRP A 87 17.51 4.09 10.26
CA TRP A 87 17.22 3.35 11.49
C TRP A 87 16.16 4.05 12.33
N ALA A 88 16.24 5.38 12.45
CA ALA A 88 15.18 6.14 13.13
C ALA A 88 13.81 5.92 12.44
N GLY A 89 13.77 5.91 11.11
CA GLY A 89 12.56 5.62 10.35
C GLY A 89 12.04 4.18 10.56
N LEU A 90 12.93 3.18 10.54
CA LEU A 90 12.55 1.78 10.78
C LEU A 90 12.08 1.55 12.22
N ILE A 91 12.72 2.16 13.19
CA ILE A 91 12.29 2.13 14.61
C ILE A 91 10.92 2.80 14.73
N GLY A 92 10.74 3.99 14.14
CA GLY A 92 9.45 4.67 14.11
C GLY A 92 8.34 3.81 13.48
N LEU A 93 8.65 3.13 12.37
CA LEU A 93 7.75 2.18 11.71
C LEU A 93 7.41 0.99 12.62
N ALA A 94 8.41 0.43 13.34
CA ALA A 94 8.21 -0.66 14.27
C ALA A 94 7.34 -0.25 15.47
N VAL A 95 7.58 0.94 16.03
CA VAL A 95 6.74 1.50 17.10
C VAL A 95 5.30 1.72 16.61
N ALA A 96 5.14 2.36 15.45
CA ALA A 96 3.81 2.57 14.86
C ALA A 96 3.09 1.24 14.60
N PHE A 97 3.81 0.21 14.16
CA PHE A 97 3.28 -1.14 14.00
C PHE A 97 2.86 -1.75 15.34
N ALA A 98 3.73 -1.71 16.34
CA ALA A 98 3.45 -2.30 17.64
C ALA A 98 2.20 -1.68 18.31
N VAL A 99 2.03 -0.36 18.17
CA VAL A 99 0.92 0.38 18.78
C VAL A 99 -0.34 0.36 17.89
N GLY A 100 -0.18 0.55 16.59
CA GLY A 100 -1.28 0.84 15.68
C GLY A 100 -1.77 -0.34 14.84
N PHE A 101 -1.04 -1.47 14.79
CA PHE A 101 -1.49 -2.66 14.07
C PHE A 101 -2.48 -3.46 14.92
N ARG A 102 -3.71 -2.98 14.96
CA ARG A 102 -4.83 -3.61 15.67
C ARG A 102 -5.85 -4.06 14.62
N ILE A 103 -6.17 -5.36 14.64
CA ILE A 103 -7.09 -5.98 13.70
C ILE A 103 -8.35 -6.27 14.49
N ASP A 104 -9.32 -5.39 14.42
CA ASP A 104 -10.55 -5.42 15.21
C ASP A 104 -11.83 -5.35 14.35
N HIS A 105 -11.69 -5.20 13.02
CA HIS A 105 -12.86 -5.19 12.14
C HIS A 105 -13.53 -6.56 12.09
N PRO A 106 -14.85 -6.67 12.41
CA PRO A 106 -15.54 -7.95 12.52
C PRO A 106 -15.44 -8.82 11.25
N TYR A 107 -15.48 -8.23 10.07
CA TYR A 107 -15.43 -8.96 8.80
C TYR A 107 -14.11 -9.67 8.56
N ASN A 108 -13.02 -9.22 9.16
CA ASN A 108 -11.74 -9.92 9.07
C ASN A 108 -11.72 -11.26 9.82
N TYR A 109 -12.72 -11.52 10.70
CA TYR A 109 -12.85 -12.73 11.52
C TYR A 109 -14.03 -13.60 11.13
N ILE A 110 -15.01 -13.10 10.38
CA ILE A 110 -16.21 -13.86 10.02
C ILE A 110 -15.84 -14.94 8.99
N HIS A 111 -16.12 -16.19 9.35
CA HIS A 111 -15.97 -17.33 8.45
C HIS A 111 -16.83 -17.16 7.19
N GLY A 112 -16.22 -17.39 6.05
CA GLY A 112 -16.94 -17.60 4.79
C GLY A 112 -17.16 -16.36 3.93
N PHE A 113 -16.77 -15.13 4.36
CA PHE A 113 -16.97 -13.93 3.52
C PHE A 113 -15.68 -13.15 3.24
N LEU A 114 -15.08 -12.52 4.24
CA LEU A 114 -13.88 -11.67 4.07
C LEU A 114 -12.77 -12.03 5.07
N ARG A 115 -12.83 -13.22 5.63
CA ARG A 115 -11.84 -13.70 6.57
C ARG A 115 -10.45 -13.67 5.96
N ASN A 116 -9.56 -12.96 6.61
CA ASN A 116 -8.17 -12.86 6.18
C ASN A 116 -7.29 -13.79 7.03
N GLU A 117 -6.93 -14.95 6.48
CA GLU A 117 -6.15 -15.97 7.17
C GLU A 117 -4.78 -15.48 7.63
N ILE A 118 -4.16 -14.58 6.86
CA ILE A 118 -2.86 -13.98 7.25
C ILE A 118 -3.04 -13.16 8.52
N LEU A 119 -4.11 -12.35 8.60
CA LEU A 119 -4.40 -11.55 9.80
C LEU A 119 -4.73 -12.43 11.00
N MET A 120 -5.49 -13.52 10.78
CA MET A 120 -5.81 -14.49 11.81
C MET A 120 -4.55 -15.17 12.36
N TRP A 121 -3.58 -15.47 11.49
CA TRP A 121 -2.30 -16.02 11.89
C TRP A 121 -1.42 -15.01 12.64
N VAL A 122 -1.42 -13.75 12.21
CA VAL A 122 -0.58 -12.68 12.82
C VAL A 122 -1.08 -12.26 14.19
N ASN A 123 -2.40 -12.20 14.38
CA ASN A 123 -3.01 -11.55 15.53
C ASN A 123 -2.68 -12.19 16.90
N PRO A 124 -2.67 -13.53 17.08
CA PRO A 124 -2.59 -14.14 18.41
C PRO A 124 -1.18 -14.17 19.01
N SER A 125 -0.12 -13.93 18.24
CA SER A 125 1.25 -14.16 18.71
C SER A 125 2.19 -13.00 18.38
N SER A 126 2.96 -12.55 19.38
CA SER A 126 4.02 -11.54 19.19
C SER A 126 5.11 -12.03 18.21
N LEU A 127 5.39 -13.33 18.19
CA LEU A 127 6.33 -13.92 17.24
C LEU A 127 5.80 -13.82 15.81
N HIS A 128 4.53 -14.15 15.59
CA HIS A 128 3.90 -14.03 14.27
C HIS A 128 3.87 -12.57 13.81
N ARG A 129 3.59 -11.62 14.71
CA ARG A 129 3.68 -10.19 14.43
C ARG A 129 5.08 -9.76 14.02
N LEU A 130 6.11 -10.26 14.70
CA LEU A 130 7.50 -9.98 14.34
C LEU A 130 7.85 -10.55 12.95
N VAL A 131 7.47 -11.79 12.67
CA VAL A 131 7.67 -12.42 11.35
C VAL A 131 6.95 -11.64 10.25
N PHE A 132 5.72 -11.20 10.49
CA PHE A 132 4.96 -10.36 9.56
C PHE A 132 5.62 -8.98 9.35
N PHE A 133 6.22 -8.41 10.39
CA PHE A 133 6.87 -7.10 10.29
C PHE A 133 8.12 -7.12 9.40
N VAL A 134 8.82 -8.26 9.28
CA VAL A 134 10.02 -8.37 8.43
C VAL A 134 9.75 -7.96 6.98
N PRO A 135 8.79 -8.57 6.25
CA PRO A 135 8.48 -8.13 4.88
C PRO A 135 7.94 -6.69 4.82
N VAL A 136 7.24 -6.20 5.85
CA VAL A 136 6.82 -4.80 5.95
C VAL A 136 8.03 -3.86 5.95
N ALA A 137 9.02 -4.14 6.79
CA ALA A 137 10.24 -3.33 6.89
C ALA A 137 11.08 -3.40 5.60
N LEU A 138 11.19 -4.59 5.00
CA LEU A 138 11.88 -4.79 3.73
C LEU A 138 11.18 -4.04 2.58
N ALA A 139 9.84 -4.04 2.53
CA ALA A 139 9.08 -3.28 1.55
C ALA A 139 9.27 -1.78 1.73
N ALA A 140 9.21 -1.27 2.96
CA ALA A 140 9.47 0.13 3.25
C ALA A 140 10.88 0.54 2.78
N LEU A 141 11.90 -0.26 3.11
CA LEU A 141 13.28 -0.02 2.67
C LEU A 141 13.41 -0.10 1.15
N GLY A 142 12.77 -1.07 0.50
CA GLY A 142 12.73 -1.23 -0.96
C GLY A 142 12.07 -0.04 -1.67
N LEU A 143 10.96 0.49 -1.12
CA LEU A 143 10.31 1.70 -1.61
C LEU A 143 11.26 2.91 -1.54
N PHE A 144 11.98 3.08 -0.43
CA PHE A 144 12.97 4.15 -0.29
C PHE A 144 14.18 3.98 -1.21
N ALA A 145 14.62 2.75 -1.45
CA ALA A 145 15.72 2.44 -2.34
C ALA A 145 15.36 2.59 -3.83
N THR A 146 14.06 2.59 -4.17
CA THR A 146 13.61 2.68 -5.56
C THR A 146 13.55 4.14 -6.02
N PRO A 147 14.22 4.50 -7.14
CA PRO A 147 14.08 5.82 -7.72
C PRO A 147 12.69 5.99 -8.33
N LEU A 148 12.08 7.15 -8.12
CA LEU A 148 10.79 7.53 -8.69
C LEU A 148 10.99 8.60 -9.75
N CYS A 149 10.21 8.53 -10.84
CA CYS A 149 10.18 9.54 -11.90
C CYS A 149 9.43 10.81 -11.49
N GLN A 150 8.66 10.74 -10.41
CA GLN A 150 7.83 11.82 -9.87
C GLN A 150 8.17 12.06 -8.40
N PRO A 151 7.79 13.20 -7.82
CA PRO A 151 8.00 13.46 -6.41
C PRO A 151 7.40 12.37 -5.52
N ARG A 152 8.16 11.92 -4.53
CA ARG A 152 7.78 10.82 -3.62
C ARG A 152 6.47 11.08 -2.87
N TRP A 153 6.17 12.34 -2.56
CA TRP A 153 4.93 12.71 -1.88
C TRP A 153 3.67 12.34 -2.67
N LEU A 154 3.76 12.33 -4.02
CA LEU A 154 2.62 11.94 -4.86
C LEU A 154 2.25 10.48 -4.65
N LEU A 155 3.25 9.57 -4.62
CA LEU A 155 3.01 8.16 -4.34
C LEU A 155 2.55 7.94 -2.89
N TYR A 156 3.30 8.46 -1.94
CA TYR A 156 3.05 8.18 -0.53
C TYR A 156 1.79 8.87 -0.04
N GLY A 157 1.58 10.13 -0.42
CA GLY A 157 0.37 10.87 -0.08
C GLY A 157 -0.89 10.24 -0.65
N ALA A 158 -0.90 9.90 -1.94
CA ALA A 158 -2.04 9.23 -2.56
C ALA A 158 -2.30 7.84 -1.95
N SER A 159 -1.25 7.06 -1.68
CA SER A 159 -1.40 5.75 -1.04
C SER A 159 -1.97 5.85 0.38
N LEU A 160 -1.49 6.81 1.18
CA LEU A 160 -2.00 7.04 2.53
C LEU A 160 -3.45 7.53 2.51
N LEU A 161 -3.82 8.42 1.58
CA LEU A 161 -5.20 8.90 1.43
C LEU A 161 -6.19 7.76 1.11
N VAL A 162 -5.75 6.73 0.39
CA VAL A 162 -6.58 5.56 0.08
C VAL A 162 -6.62 4.56 1.23
N LEU A 163 -5.50 4.34 1.92
CA LEU A 163 -5.36 3.24 2.88
C LEU A 163 -5.75 3.61 4.31
N LEU A 164 -5.48 4.86 4.74
CA LEU A 164 -5.72 5.27 6.13
C LEU A 164 -7.19 5.35 6.52
N PRO A 165 -8.13 5.79 5.65
CA PRO A 165 -9.54 5.90 6.04
C PRO A 165 -10.24 4.55 6.20
N GLU A 166 -9.68 3.48 5.68
CA GLU A 166 -10.32 2.18 5.58
C GLU A 166 -10.08 1.34 6.84
N TRP A 167 -11.15 0.98 7.54
CA TRP A 167 -11.09 0.13 8.73
C TRP A 167 -10.93 -1.35 8.38
N LEU A 168 -11.67 -1.81 7.34
CA LEU A 168 -11.58 -3.18 6.84
C LEU A 168 -10.24 -3.40 6.14
N VAL A 169 -9.50 -4.43 6.53
CA VAL A 169 -8.27 -4.83 5.83
C VAL A 169 -8.65 -5.72 4.66
N GLU A 170 -8.53 -5.18 3.44
CA GLU A 170 -8.92 -5.87 2.23
C GLU A 170 -7.93 -5.62 1.08
N GLN A 171 -7.61 -6.69 0.33
CA GLN A 171 -6.56 -6.69 -0.68
C GLN A 171 -6.82 -5.72 -1.85
N ARG A 172 -8.07 -5.48 -2.22
CA ARG A 172 -8.43 -4.58 -3.34
C ARG A 172 -7.97 -3.13 -3.12
N TYR A 173 -7.85 -2.67 -1.87
CA TYR A 173 -7.41 -1.31 -1.57
C TYR A 173 -5.95 -1.08 -1.95
N TYR A 174 -5.12 -2.13 -1.96
CA TYR A 174 -3.69 -2.02 -2.29
C TYR A 174 -3.42 -1.87 -3.78
N LEU A 175 -4.38 -2.23 -4.65
CA LEU A 175 -4.24 -2.13 -6.09
C LEU A 175 -3.89 -0.71 -6.54
N VAL A 176 -4.51 0.30 -5.93
CA VAL A 176 -4.23 1.72 -6.24
C VAL A 176 -2.78 2.06 -5.91
N ALA A 177 -2.34 1.79 -4.68
CA ALA A 177 -0.98 2.08 -4.24
C ALA A 177 0.08 1.32 -5.06
N MET A 178 -0.16 0.04 -5.36
CA MET A 178 0.74 -0.78 -6.16
C MET A 178 0.82 -0.32 -7.62
N THR A 179 -0.32 0.02 -8.21
CA THR A 179 -0.38 0.55 -9.58
C THR A 179 0.36 1.88 -9.66
N LEU A 180 0.13 2.80 -8.72
CA LEU A 180 0.86 4.06 -8.64
C LEU A 180 2.37 3.83 -8.48
N PHE A 181 2.79 2.89 -7.63
CA PHE A 181 4.20 2.55 -7.50
C PHE A 181 4.80 2.08 -8.83
N LEU A 182 4.14 1.15 -9.53
CA LEU A 182 4.62 0.65 -10.81
C LEU A 182 4.68 1.74 -11.89
N LEU A 183 3.73 2.68 -11.91
CA LEU A 183 3.70 3.79 -12.86
C LEU A 183 4.73 4.89 -12.55
N LEU A 184 4.99 5.14 -11.28
CA LEU A 184 5.83 6.26 -10.86
C LEU A 184 7.30 5.88 -10.63
N ARG A 185 7.63 4.59 -10.50
CA ARG A 185 9.01 4.15 -10.35
C ARG A 185 9.78 4.28 -11.66
N ALA A 186 11.05 4.57 -11.57
CA ALA A 186 11.94 4.46 -12.71
C ALA A 186 12.07 2.98 -13.12
N PRO A 187 11.96 2.67 -14.43
CA PRO A 187 12.11 1.29 -14.91
C PRO A 187 13.50 0.74 -14.57
N GLY A 188 13.53 -0.55 -14.26
CA GLY A 188 14.77 -1.29 -14.03
C GLY A 188 15.42 -1.75 -15.35
N SER A 189 16.41 -2.64 -15.27
CA SER A 189 16.93 -3.30 -16.46
C SER A 189 15.85 -4.22 -17.08
N PRO A 190 15.87 -4.46 -18.41
CA PRO A 190 14.89 -5.34 -19.05
C PRO A 190 14.85 -6.75 -18.45
N ARG A 191 15.95 -7.21 -17.87
CA ARG A 191 16.03 -8.50 -17.17
C ARG A 191 15.20 -8.47 -15.88
N VAL A 192 15.35 -7.43 -15.09
CA VAL A 192 14.62 -7.28 -13.83
C VAL A 192 13.11 -7.17 -14.08
N GLU A 193 12.72 -6.39 -15.11
CA GLU A 193 11.31 -6.24 -15.48
C GLU A 193 10.70 -7.58 -15.93
N ARG A 194 11.41 -8.36 -16.74
CA ARG A 194 10.94 -9.69 -17.15
C ARG A 194 10.82 -10.66 -15.96
N VAL A 195 11.79 -10.66 -15.05
CA VAL A 195 11.73 -11.50 -13.85
C VAL A 195 10.57 -11.08 -12.96
N GLN A 196 10.35 -9.78 -12.79
CA GLN A 196 9.22 -9.27 -12.02
C GLN A 196 7.87 -9.69 -12.64
N MET A 197 7.75 -9.60 -13.97
CA MET A 197 6.53 -10.01 -14.67
C MET A 197 6.29 -11.52 -14.53
N ALA A 198 7.33 -12.35 -14.76
CA ALA A 198 7.22 -13.80 -14.62
C ALA A 198 6.87 -14.21 -13.19
N TYR A 199 7.50 -13.55 -12.19
CA TYR A 199 7.20 -13.76 -10.77
C TYR A 199 5.74 -13.39 -10.44
N GLY A 200 5.27 -12.22 -10.92
CA GLY A 200 3.90 -11.78 -10.72
C GLY A 200 2.87 -12.73 -11.33
N LEU A 201 3.12 -13.21 -12.56
CA LEU A 201 2.27 -14.23 -13.21
C LEU A 201 2.26 -15.54 -12.42
N GLY A 202 3.44 -16.02 -11.99
CA GLY A 202 3.53 -17.22 -11.15
C GLY A 202 2.79 -17.08 -9.83
N LEU A 203 2.98 -15.95 -9.12
CA LEU A 203 2.27 -15.67 -7.88
C LEU A 203 0.75 -15.59 -8.09
N SER A 204 0.30 -14.93 -9.16
CA SER A 204 -1.12 -14.87 -9.51
C SER A 204 -1.70 -16.24 -9.81
N GLY A 205 -0.96 -17.09 -10.53
CA GLY A 205 -1.38 -18.48 -10.79
C GLY A 205 -1.49 -19.31 -9.52
N ILE A 206 -0.52 -19.19 -8.61
CA ILE A 206 -0.57 -19.86 -7.30
C ILE A 206 -1.77 -19.38 -6.50
N LEU A 207 -1.97 -18.06 -6.39
CA LEU A 207 -3.10 -17.50 -5.64
C LEU A 207 -4.44 -17.93 -6.26
N PHE A 208 -4.55 -17.91 -7.58
CA PHE A 208 -5.75 -18.38 -8.28
C PHE A 208 -6.02 -19.87 -7.98
N TYR A 209 -4.99 -20.71 -8.04
CA TYR A 209 -5.11 -22.13 -7.69
C TYR A 209 -5.57 -22.32 -6.25
N LEU A 210 -4.97 -21.62 -5.29
CA LEU A 210 -5.31 -21.68 -3.87
C LEU A 210 -6.73 -21.23 -3.58
N VAL A 211 -7.18 -20.17 -4.27
CA VAL A 211 -8.56 -19.65 -4.15
C VAL A 211 -9.58 -20.65 -4.70
N THR A 212 -9.27 -21.30 -5.82
CA THR A 212 -10.22 -22.19 -6.50
C THR A 212 -10.27 -23.60 -5.91
N HIS A 213 -9.17 -24.10 -5.33
CA HIS A 213 -9.09 -25.48 -4.82
C HIS A 213 -9.04 -25.56 -3.29
N GLY A 214 -8.82 -24.42 -2.63
CA GLY A 214 -8.66 -24.35 -1.18
C GLY A 214 -7.31 -24.90 -0.68
N PHE A 215 -6.99 -24.59 0.56
CA PHE A 215 -5.96 -25.29 1.35
C PHE A 215 -6.68 -26.22 2.31
N GLY A 216 -6.95 -27.47 1.91
CA GLY A 216 -7.75 -28.37 2.72
C GLY A 216 -9.14 -27.78 3.01
N ASP A 217 -9.55 -27.72 4.29
CA ASP A 217 -10.83 -27.11 4.71
C ASP A 217 -10.79 -25.57 4.78
N VAL A 218 -9.65 -24.94 4.46
CA VAL A 218 -9.47 -23.49 4.51
C VAL A 218 -9.76 -22.90 3.13
N ARG A 219 -10.96 -22.34 2.96
CA ARG A 219 -11.26 -21.47 1.81
C ARG A 219 -10.58 -20.12 2.07
N LEU A 220 -9.66 -19.72 1.18
CA LEU A 220 -8.93 -18.44 1.27
C LEU A 220 -9.79 -17.22 0.90
N LEU A 221 -11.04 -17.42 0.56
CA LEU A 221 -12.04 -16.38 0.31
C LEU A 221 -13.24 -16.55 1.21
#